data_6c32425f59ede86ab18db5bd389f0dfa
#
_entry.id   6c32425f59ede86ab18db5bd389f0dfa
#
_cell.length_a   1.000
_cell.length_b   1.000
_cell.length_c   1.000
_cell.angle_alpha   90.00
_cell.angle_beta   90.00
_cell.angle_gamma   90.00
#
_symmetry.space_group_name_H-M   'P 1'
#
loop_
_entity.id
_entity.type
_entity.pdbx_description
1 polymer ?
#
loop_
_entity_poly.entity_id
_entity_poly.type
_entity_poly.pdbx_seq_one_letter_code
_entity_poly.pdbx_strand_id
1 'polypeptide(L)'
;LVNSDNLVSFEANITRSGNPKVQKDAEHYKAKREQYEYLKSVGLKANEPSKPMSIRKGFIENIPEGANGGDYLRLILDRHQPIAHHFGTKNIGLRLQNMDSDLMALALDKLKGIPCLPVHDSIRCRVSDMGKVNQAMVDAFKELCGQGIVVTNDSKLWSGIAA
;
A
#
# COMPACT_ATOMS: atom_id res chain seq x y z
N LEU A 1 -9.40 2.56 -0.20
CA LEU A 1 -10.02 3.79 -0.77
C LEU A 1 -9.58 4.02 -2.21
N VAL A 2 -8.28 4.03 -2.48
CA VAL A 2 -7.72 4.30 -3.81
C VAL A 2 -8.18 3.28 -4.86
N ASN A 3 -8.39 2.02 -4.45
CA ASN A 3 -8.81 0.93 -5.33
C ASN A 3 -10.34 0.70 -5.35
N SER A 4 -11.12 1.61 -4.75
CA SER A 4 -12.57 1.56 -4.79
C SER A 4 -13.08 2.56 -5.81
N ASP A 5 -13.93 2.11 -6.74
CA ASP A 5 -14.46 2.95 -7.82
C ASP A 5 -15.40 4.06 -7.33
N ASN A 6 -15.93 3.90 -6.12
CA ASN A 6 -16.78 4.89 -5.46
C ASN A 6 -16.91 4.61 -3.96
N LEU A 7 -17.43 5.57 -3.20
CA LEU A 7 -17.61 5.46 -1.75
C LEU A 7 -18.60 4.37 -1.35
N VAL A 8 -19.63 4.12 -2.16
CA VAL A 8 -20.63 3.07 -1.90
C VAL A 8 -19.98 1.68 -1.93
N SER A 9 -19.13 1.43 -2.92
CA SER A 9 -18.37 0.18 -3.00
C SER A 9 -17.41 -0.01 -1.83
N PHE A 10 -16.79 1.08 -1.37
CA PHE A 10 -15.91 1.06 -0.19
C PHE A 10 -16.68 0.74 1.09
N GLU A 11 -17.79 1.43 1.34
CA GLU A 11 -18.68 1.20 2.47
C GLU A 11 -19.21 -0.23 2.49
N ALA A 12 -19.69 -0.74 1.34
CA ALA A 12 -20.17 -2.10 1.22
C ALA A 12 -19.07 -3.14 1.52
N ASN A 13 -17.81 -2.86 1.16
CA ASN A 13 -16.68 -3.73 1.48
C ASN A 13 -16.37 -3.75 2.99
N ILE A 14 -16.43 -2.60 3.67
CA ILE A 14 -16.27 -2.53 5.14
C ILE A 14 -17.41 -3.25 5.84
N THR A 15 -18.65 -2.94 5.49
CA THR A 15 -19.85 -3.60 6.05
C THR A 15 -19.79 -5.12 5.90
N ARG A 16 -19.34 -5.59 4.74
CA ARG A 16 -19.14 -7.03 4.51
C ARG A 16 -18.09 -7.63 5.44
N SER A 17 -16.99 -6.90 5.68
CA SER A 17 -15.91 -7.36 6.57
C SER A 17 -16.36 -7.46 8.03
N GLY A 18 -17.23 -6.54 8.50
CA GLY A 18 -17.85 -6.58 9.81
C GLY A 18 -19.04 -7.56 9.94
N ASN A 19 -19.42 -8.26 8.87
CA ASN A 19 -20.55 -9.18 8.87
C ASN A 19 -20.19 -10.47 9.61
N PRO A 20 -21.03 -10.97 10.55
CA PRO A 20 -20.77 -12.21 11.31
C PRO A 20 -20.52 -13.43 10.42
N LYS A 21 -21.15 -13.50 9.26
CA LYS A 21 -20.90 -14.58 8.28
C LYS A 21 -19.47 -14.52 7.74
N VAL A 22 -18.94 -13.34 7.47
CA VAL A 22 -17.55 -13.16 6.99
C VAL A 22 -16.55 -13.53 8.08
N GLN A 23 -16.84 -13.16 9.33
CA GLN A 23 -16.02 -13.54 10.48
C GLN A 23 -16.00 -15.06 10.66
N LYS A 24 -17.17 -15.73 10.59
CA LYS A 24 -17.28 -17.19 10.65
C LYS A 24 -16.51 -17.88 9.51
N ASP A 25 -16.59 -17.35 8.29
CA ASP A 25 -15.81 -17.85 7.15
C ASP A 25 -14.30 -17.68 7.39
N ALA A 26 -13.89 -16.59 8.05
CA ALA A 26 -12.49 -16.33 8.40
C ALA A 26 -11.97 -17.35 9.43
N GLU A 27 -12.72 -17.58 10.50
CA GLU A 27 -12.38 -18.59 11.52
C GLU A 27 -12.28 -19.99 10.91
N HIS A 28 -13.24 -20.36 10.06
CA HIS A 28 -13.21 -21.64 9.38
C HIS A 28 -12.01 -21.79 8.43
N TYR A 29 -11.67 -20.74 7.70
CA TYR A 29 -10.49 -20.73 6.85
C TYR A 29 -9.20 -20.85 7.68
N LYS A 30 -9.11 -20.14 8.81
CA LYS A 30 -7.98 -20.20 9.73
C LYS A 30 -7.78 -21.61 10.24
N ALA A 31 -8.83 -22.27 10.74
CA ALA A 31 -8.78 -23.65 11.21
C ALA A 31 -8.32 -24.63 10.11
N LYS A 32 -8.84 -24.49 8.88
CA LYS A 32 -8.39 -25.30 7.73
C LYS A 32 -6.92 -25.05 7.37
N ARG A 33 -6.47 -23.81 7.49
CA ARG A 33 -5.07 -23.45 7.23
C ARG A 33 -4.14 -24.07 8.27
N GLU A 34 -4.48 -24.03 9.54
CA GLU A 34 -3.73 -24.65 10.62
C GLU A 34 -3.65 -26.17 10.42
N GLN A 35 -4.75 -26.83 10.05
CA GLN A 35 -4.78 -28.25 9.73
C GLN A 35 -3.87 -28.58 8.52
N TYR A 36 -3.90 -27.78 7.48
CA TYR A 36 -3.04 -27.94 6.31
C TYR A 36 -1.55 -27.84 6.68
N GLU A 37 -1.15 -26.82 7.44
CA GLU A 37 0.23 -26.64 7.87
C GLU A 37 0.69 -27.80 8.80
N TYR A 38 -0.18 -28.29 9.67
CA TYR A 38 0.12 -29.48 10.47
C TYR A 38 0.36 -30.70 9.59
N LEU A 39 -0.55 -31.02 8.66
CA LEU A 39 -0.40 -32.18 7.77
C LEU A 39 0.88 -32.08 6.94
N LYS A 40 1.20 -30.90 6.45
CA LYS A 40 2.44 -30.63 5.73
C LYS A 40 3.68 -30.84 6.60
N SER A 41 3.65 -30.41 7.86
CA SER A 41 4.79 -30.56 8.79
C SER A 41 5.11 -32.03 9.11
N VAL A 42 4.10 -32.91 9.07
CA VAL A 42 4.27 -34.36 9.28
C VAL A 42 4.46 -35.14 7.98
N GLY A 43 4.68 -34.45 6.86
CA GLY A 43 4.97 -35.07 5.55
C GLY A 43 3.76 -35.69 4.83
N LEU A 44 2.54 -35.38 5.26
CA LEU A 44 1.32 -35.87 4.63
C LEU A 44 0.90 -34.95 3.48
N LYS A 45 0.38 -35.52 2.39
CA LYS A 45 -0.18 -34.78 1.27
C LYS A 45 -1.53 -34.18 1.70
N ALA A 46 -1.64 -32.85 1.57
CA ALA A 46 -2.87 -32.13 1.79
C ALA A 46 -3.06 -31.05 0.72
N ASN A 47 -4.30 -30.76 0.38
CA ASN A 47 -4.60 -29.64 -0.53
C ASN A 47 -4.63 -28.35 0.26
N GLU A 48 -3.95 -27.33 -0.25
CA GLU A 48 -3.97 -26.00 0.33
C GLU A 48 -5.40 -25.45 0.30
N PRO A 49 -5.95 -25.01 1.46
CA PRO A 49 -7.32 -24.48 1.49
C PRO A 49 -7.41 -23.19 0.71
N SER A 50 -8.35 -23.13 -0.22
CA SER A 50 -8.64 -21.90 -0.97
C SER A 50 -9.23 -20.84 -0.05
N LYS A 51 -8.73 -19.61 -0.15
CA LYS A 51 -9.22 -18.49 0.64
C LYS A 51 -10.65 -18.12 0.20
N PRO A 52 -11.64 -18.09 1.09
CA PRO A 52 -13.00 -17.69 0.75
C PRO A 52 -13.03 -16.28 0.15
N MET A 53 -13.85 -16.07 -0.87
CA MET A 53 -14.00 -14.76 -1.51
C MET A 53 -14.57 -13.68 -0.56
N SER A 54 -15.26 -14.10 0.52
CA SER A 54 -15.74 -13.22 1.57
C SER A 54 -14.61 -12.60 2.41
N ILE A 55 -13.45 -13.26 2.45
CA ILE A 55 -12.30 -12.80 3.25
C ILE A 55 -11.42 -11.92 2.38
N ARG A 56 -11.47 -10.63 2.57
CA ARG A 56 -10.51 -9.67 1.98
C ARG A 56 -9.40 -9.36 2.97
N LYS A 57 -8.16 -9.37 2.45
CA LYS A 57 -6.92 -9.21 3.19
C LYS A 57 -6.94 -7.93 4.05
N GLY A 58 -6.75 -8.07 5.37
CA GLY A 58 -6.38 -6.97 6.24
C GLY A 58 -7.51 -6.25 6.99
N PHE A 59 -8.79 -6.56 6.73
CA PHE A 59 -9.90 -5.83 7.37
C PHE A 59 -10.56 -6.56 8.56
N ILE A 60 -10.41 -7.88 8.65
CA ILE A 60 -11.24 -8.70 9.57
C ILE A 60 -10.74 -8.66 11.01
N GLU A 61 -9.44 -8.49 11.20
CA GLU A 61 -8.82 -8.64 12.52
C GLU A 61 -9.06 -7.46 13.47
N ASN A 62 -9.49 -6.30 12.93
CA ASN A 62 -9.56 -5.04 13.67
C ASN A 62 -10.93 -4.33 13.63
N ILE A 63 -11.97 -4.99 13.13
CA ILE A 63 -13.31 -4.38 13.08
C ILE A 63 -14.12 -4.87 14.29
N PRO A 64 -14.56 -3.98 15.20
CA PRO A 64 -15.40 -4.34 16.32
C PRO A 64 -16.71 -4.99 15.87
N GLU A 65 -17.20 -5.94 16.66
CA GLU A 65 -18.49 -6.57 16.42
C GLU A 65 -19.60 -5.51 16.45
N GLY A 66 -20.50 -5.54 15.46
CA GLY A 66 -21.61 -4.58 15.33
C GLY A 66 -21.27 -3.27 14.64
N ALA A 67 -20.01 -3.02 14.28
CA ALA A 67 -19.66 -1.81 13.53
C ALA A 67 -20.18 -1.87 12.10
N ASN A 68 -20.72 -0.76 11.61
CA ASN A 68 -21.17 -0.62 10.24
C ASN A 68 -20.17 0.15 9.36
N GLY A 69 -20.23 -0.07 8.02
CA GLY A 69 -19.33 0.55 7.08
C GLY A 69 -19.42 2.06 7.03
N GLY A 70 -20.62 2.63 7.25
CA GLY A 70 -20.84 4.07 7.23
C GLY A 70 -20.13 4.80 8.37
N ASP A 71 -20.09 4.22 9.57
CA ASP A 71 -19.38 4.80 10.72
C ASP A 71 -17.87 4.86 10.45
N TYR A 72 -17.30 3.79 9.90
CA TYR A 72 -15.88 3.79 9.49
C TYR A 72 -15.59 4.79 8.39
N LEU A 73 -16.45 4.84 7.38
CA LEU A 73 -16.29 5.82 6.30
C LEU A 73 -16.30 7.25 6.84
N ARG A 74 -17.23 7.57 7.75
CA ARG A 74 -17.29 8.88 8.38
C ARG A 74 -16.02 9.22 9.13
N LEU A 75 -15.53 8.30 9.98
CA LEU A 75 -14.28 8.50 10.72
C LEU A 75 -13.08 8.72 9.79
N ILE A 76 -13.00 7.98 8.68
CA ILE A 76 -11.94 8.16 7.68
C ILE A 76 -12.04 9.52 7.00
N LEU A 77 -13.24 9.92 6.57
CA LEU A 77 -13.45 11.21 5.93
C LEU A 77 -13.14 12.37 6.89
N ASP A 78 -13.57 12.28 8.14
CA ASP A 78 -13.31 13.29 9.19
C ASP A 78 -11.81 13.41 9.48
N ARG A 79 -11.10 12.29 9.54
CA ARG A 79 -9.65 12.29 9.77
C ARG A 79 -8.85 12.86 8.61
N HIS A 80 -9.37 12.73 7.38
CA HIS A 80 -8.67 13.09 6.15
C HIS A 80 -9.39 14.21 5.38
N GLN A 81 -10.00 15.15 6.09
CA GLN A 81 -10.80 16.23 5.50
C GLN A 81 -10.15 16.93 4.29
N PRO A 82 -8.86 17.31 4.32
CA PRO A 82 -8.24 18.02 3.20
C PRO A 82 -8.27 17.24 1.87
N ILE A 83 -8.28 15.90 1.93
CA ILE A 83 -8.26 15.02 0.74
C ILE A 83 -9.54 14.20 0.61
N ALA A 84 -10.52 14.37 1.51
CA ALA A 84 -11.75 13.59 1.54
C ALA A 84 -12.53 13.62 0.21
N HIS A 85 -12.47 14.74 -0.51
CA HIS A 85 -13.13 14.92 -1.81
C HIS A 85 -12.54 14.07 -2.94
N HIS A 86 -11.34 13.53 -2.74
CA HIS A 86 -10.72 12.59 -3.68
C HIS A 86 -11.12 11.14 -3.43
N PHE A 87 -11.69 10.82 -2.26
CA PHE A 87 -12.07 9.46 -1.93
C PHE A 87 -13.26 9.02 -2.79
N GLY A 88 -13.14 7.85 -3.42
CA GLY A 88 -14.14 7.34 -4.34
C GLY A 88 -14.22 8.05 -5.70
N THR A 89 -13.30 8.95 -5.99
CA THR A 89 -13.19 9.55 -7.33
C THR A 89 -12.71 8.49 -8.32
N LYS A 90 -13.44 8.36 -9.43
CA LYS A 90 -13.09 7.40 -10.49
C LYS A 90 -11.66 7.65 -10.99
N ASN A 91 -10.90 6.58 -11.13
CA ASN A 91 -9.52 6.60 -11.65
C ASN A 91 -8.52 7.41 -10.81
N ILE A 92 -8.83 7.79 -9.56
CA ILE A 92 -7.89 8.54 -8.72
C ILE A 92 -6.56 7.78 -8.53
N GLY A 93 -6.61 6.45 -8.41
CA GLY A 93 -5.42 5.61 -8.29
C GLY A 93 -4.52 5.70 -9.51
N LEU A 94 -5.08 5.65 -10.71
CA LEU A 94 -4.33 5.80 -11.97
C LEU A 94 -3.72 7.19 -12.10
N ARG A 95 -4.45 8.24 -11.71
CA ARG A 95 -3.92 9.61 -11.72
C ARG A 95 -2.73 9.77 -10.78
N LEU A 96 -2.81 9.20 -9.57
CA LEU A 96 -1.69 9.22 -8.63
C LEU A 96 -0.49 8.44 -9.15
N GLN A 97 -0.70 7.28 -9.79
CA GLN A 97 0.37 6.52 -10.42
C GLN A 97 1.04 7.29 -11.56
N ASN A 98 0.26 8.01 -12.38
CA ASN A 98 0.84 8.86 -13.43
C ASN A 98 1.67 9.99 -12.83
N MET A 99 1.16 10.68 -11.79
CA MET A 99 1.92 11.74 -11.10
C MET A 99 3.23 11.21 -10.50
N ASP A 100 3.21 10.01 -9.92
CA ASP A 100 4.40 9.35 -9.39
C ASP A 100 5.42 9.04 -10.50
N SER A 101 4.94 8.57 -11.64
CA SER A 101 5.78 8.33 -12.82
C SER A 101 6.38 9.63 -13.39
N ASP A 102 5.60 10.70 -13.46
CA ASP A 102 6.06 12.01 -13.93
C ASP A 102 7.11 12.57 -12.96
N LEU A 103 6.89 12.43 -11.66
CA LEU A 103 7.84 12.82 -10.62
C LEU A 103 9.18 12.09 -10.78
N MET A 104 9.14 10.77 -10.96
CA MET A 104 10.34 9.97 -11.15
C MET A 104 11.07 10.37 -12.44
N ALA A 105 10.35 10.57 -13.54
CA ALA A 105 10.93 11.02 -14.81
C ALA A 105 11.63 12.37 -14.64
N LEU A 106 11.01 13.32 -13.96
CA LEU A 106 11.57 14.64 -13.69
C LEU A 106 12.83 14.57 -12.81
N ALA A 107 12.81 13.71 -11.78
CA ALA A 107 13.98 13.48 -10.93
C ALA A 107 15.15 12.88 -11.72
N LEU A 108 14.89 11.89 -12.59
CA LEU A 108 15.89 11.26 -13.43
C LEU A 108 16.45 12.24 -14.48
N ASP A 109 15.62 13.13 -15.01
CA ASP A 109 16.09 14.18 -15.93
C ASP A 109 17.11 15.11 -15.26
N LYS A 110 16.89 15.46 -13.98
CA LYS A 110 17.82 16.25 -13.18
C LYS A 110 19.12 15.49 -12.83
N LEU A 111 19.11 14.15 -12.95
CA LEU A 111 20.24 13.28 -12.63
C LEU A 111 21.02 12.82 -13.87
N LYS A 112 20.85 13.48 -15.02
CA LYS A 112 21.60 13.14 -16.24
C LYS A 112 23.11 13.11 -15.97
N GLY A 113 23.74 11.99 -16.35
CA GLY A 113 25.18 11.77 -16.14
C GLY A 113 25.55 11.21 -14.77
N ILE A 114 24.59 10.99 -13.87
CA ILE A 114 24.81 10.33 -12.59
C ILE A 114 24.30 8.90 -12.70
N PRO A 115 25.16 7.86 -12.50
CA PRO A 115 24.72 6.47 -12.53
C PRO A 115 23.74 6.21 -11.39
N CYS A 116 22.48 5.97 -11.71
CA CYS A 116 21.43 5.67 -10.77
C CYS A 116 20.41 4.71 -11.36
N LEU A 117 19.67 3.99 -10.49
CA LEU A 117 18.64 3.03 -10.85
C LEU A 117 17.36 3.36 -10.10
N PRO A 118 16.28 3.74 -10.81
CA PRO A 118 14.98 3.92 -10.19
C PRO A 118 14.39 2.56 -9.79
N VAL A 119 13.80 2.49 -8.61
CA VAL A 119 13.08 1.31 -8.09
C VAL A 119 11.82 1.80 -7.40
N HIS A 120 10.69 1.72 -8.07
CA HIS A 120 9.40 2.27 -7.62
C HIS A 120 9.52 3.78 -7.28
N ASP A 121 9.31 4.13 -6.01
CA ASP A 121 9.37 5.47 -5.44
C ASP A 121 10.76 5.86 -4.91
N SER A 122 11.79 5.07 -5.21
CA SER A 122 13.15 5.28 -4.73
C SER A 122 14.18 5.27 -5.85
N ILE A 123 15.35 5.87 -5.59
CA ILE A 123 16.47 5.87 -6.53
C ILE A 123 17.70 5.30 -5.83
N ARG A 124 18.27 4.23 -6.40
CA ARG A 124 19.53 3.65 -5.95
C ARG A 124 20.69 4.33 -6.67
N CYS A 125 21.69 4.75 -5.92
CA CYS A 125 22.87 5.43 -6.44
C CYS A 125 24.12 5.10 -5.62
N ARG A 126 25.27 5.59 -6.04
CA ARG A 126 26.48 5.53 -5.22
C ARG A 126 26.33 6.43 -3.99
N VAL A 127 26.95 6.06 -2.90
CA VAL A 127 26.93 6.85 -1.65
C VAL A 127 27.44 8.28 -1.89
N SER A 128 28.44 8.45 -2.73
CA SER A 128 28.99 9.76 -3.13
C SER A 128 27.99 10.67 -3.86
N ASP A 129 26.99 10.08 -4.51
CA ASP A 129 25.99 10.80 -5.30
C ASP A 129 24.67 11.02 -4.56
N MET A 130 24.53 10.43 -3.35
CA MET A 130 23.29 10.45 -2.58
C MET A 130 22.76 11.86 -2.31
N GLY A 131 23.63 12.83 -2.01
CA GLY A 131 23.22 14.22 -1.82
C GLY A 131 22.60 14.84 -3.05
N LYS A 132 23.15 14.55 -4.24
CA LYS A 132 22.61 15.04 -5.52
C LYS A 132 21.28 14.38 -5.85
N VAL A 133 21.15 13.07 -5.59
CA VAL A 133 19.92 12.33 -5.81
C VAL A 133 18.80 12.84 -4.90
N ASN A 134 19.08 13.06 -3.63
CA ASN A 134 18.11 13.64 -2.70
C ASN A 134 17.65 15.03 -3.15
N GLN A 135 18.59 15.88 -3.56
CA GLN A 135 18.24 17.21 -4.02
C GLN A 135 17.38 17.15 -5.28
N ALA A 136 17.72 16.29 -6.24
CA ALA A 136 16.95 16.11 -7.47
C ALA A 136 15.52 15.63 -7.19
N MET A 137 15.32 14.71 -6.22
CA MET A 137 13.99 14.26 -5.81
C MET A 137 13.19 15.39 -5.15
N VAL A 138 13.81 16.16 -4.25
CA VAL A 138 13.17 17.32 -3.60
C VAL A 138 12.77 18.37 -4.63
N ASP A 139 13.66 18.70 -5.57
CA ASP A 139 13.41 19.69 -6.61
C ASP A 139 12.33 19.24 -7.59
N ALA A 140 12.33 17.98 -7.99
CA ALA A 140 11.29 17.39 -8.83
C ALA A 140 9.92 17.44 -8.16
N PHE A 141 9.85 17.08 -6.87
CA PHE A 141 8.60 17.15 -6.13
C PHE A 141 8.09 18.58 -5.97
N LYS A 142 8.99 19.52 -5.68
CA LYS A 142 8.65 20.94 -5.56
C LYS A 142 8.13 21.51 -6.88
N GLU A 143 8.77 21.12 -8.00
CA GLU A 143 8.38 21.55 -9.34
C GLU A 143 6.99 21.01 -9.72
N LEU A 144 6.73 19.73 -9.45
CA LEU A 144 5.47 19.09 -9.82
C LEU A 144 4.31 19.44 -8.88
N CYS A 145 4.59 19.46 -7.55
CA CYS A 145 3.56 19.58 -6.52
C CYS A 145 3.51 20.97 -5.84
N GLY A 146 4.46 21.85 -6.09
CA GLY A 146 4.54 23.19 -5.48
C GLY A 146 4.96 23.21 -4.01
N GLN A 147 5.29 22.05 -3.42
CA GLN A 147 5.61 21.90 -2.00
C GLN A 147 6.90 21.10 -1.80
N GLY A 148 7.53 21.28 -0.64
CA GLY A 148 8.68 20.49 -0.26
C GLY A 148 8.32 19.09 0.23
N ILE A 149 9.25 18.15 0.08
CA ILE A 149 9.16 16.78 0.59
C ILE A 149 10.40 16.45 1.40
N VAL A 150 10.28 15.54 2.35
CA VAL A 150 11.41 14.93 3.07
C VAL A 150 11.77 13.62 2.37
N VAL A 151 13.01 13.52 1.90
CA VAL A 151 13.56 12.29 1.34
C VAL A 151 14.32 11.55 2.43
N THR A 152 13.96 10.30 2.69
CA THR A 152 14.64 9.44 3.64
C THR A 152 15.74 8.63 2.96
N ASN A 153 16.87 8.46 3.65
CA ASN A 153 18.01 7.68 3.15
C ASN A 153 18.11 6.37 3.93
N ASP A 154 18.19 5.27 3.21
CA ASP A 154 18.45 3.96 3.79
C ASP A 154 19.87 3.49 3.47
N SER A 155 20.85 4.12 4.10
CA SER A 155 22.28 3.80 3.93
C SER A 155 22.71 2.49 4.63
N LYS A 156 21.87 1.94 5.51
CA LYS A 156 22.19 0.74 6.30
C LYS A 156 22.21 -0.55 5.49
N LEU A 157 21.58 -0.57 4.32
CA LEU A 157 21.52 -1.76 3.47
C LEU A 157 22.84 -2.08 2.75
N TRP A 158 23.82 -1.17 2.70
CA TRP A 158 25.04 -1.33 1.92
C TRP A 158 26.32 -1.49 2.73
N SER A 159 26.28 -1.33 4.03
CA SER A 159 27.44 -1.52 4.91
C SER A 159 27.90 -2.99 5.04
N GLY A 160 27.16 -3.95 4.49
CA GLY A 160 27.49 -5.37 4.53
C GLY A 160 28.11 -5.95 3.24
N ILE A 161 28.32 -5.15 2.19
CA ILE A 161 28.87 -5.64 0.90
C ILE A 161 30.28 -5.10 0.61
N ALA A 162 30.85 -4.31 1.50
CA ALA A 162 32.24 -3.86 1.42
C ALA A 162 33.13 -4.79 2.27
N ALA A 163 33.39 -6.01 1.77
CA ALA A 163 34.47 -6.87 2.20
C ALA A 163 34.97 -7.67 1.00
#